data_b448e470e70d7891106cdbe4ba019275
#
_entry.id   b448e470e70d7891106cdbe4ba019275
#
_cell.length_a   1.000
_cell.length_b   1.000
_cell.length_c   1.000
_cell.angle_alpha   90.00
_cell.angle_beta   90.00
_cell.angle_gamma   90.00
#
_symmetry.space_group_name_H-M   'P 1'
#
loop_
_entity.id
_entity.type
_entity.pdbx_description
1 polymer ?
#
loop_
_entity_poly.entity_id
_entity_poly.type
_entity_poly.pdbx_seq_one_letter_code
_entity_poly.pdbx_strand_id
1 'polypeptide(L)'
;LDASFIAFPGKTGIIFSSNRPSGTAKAGDTAISYNRYNIFLIDNWNQSEFKQISQLSNLQFGNARFPSQYNTTHFTFVSDENGIGNRYAGFFKSERAGLDTLVFIGDEILRNPRLKEVDSVLSEWGKTDVDSVGFFSVTNDSAYTFPITNYQSSLLETRTAGDNSLVSEVTRQGDYKYLYRLRIDENTLRRRNVTAKPTDY
;
A
#
# COMPACT_ATOMS: atom_id res chain seq x y z
N LEU A 1 -0.05 1.92 10.43
CA LEU A 1 -0.99 3.03 10.66
C LEU A 1 -1.96 3.11 9.49
N ASP A 2 -3.16 3.67 9.73
CA ASP A 2 -4.17 3.97 8.71
C ASP A 2 -4.36 2.84 7.69
N ALA A 3 -5.28 1.92 7.96
CA ALA A 3 -5.61 0.81 7.08
C ALA A 3 -7.04 0.92 6.57
N SER A 4 -7.30 0.45 5.36
CA SER A 4 -8.60 0.49 4.71
C SER A 4 -8.77 -0.69 3.77
N PHE A 5 -9.97 -1.23 3.67
CA PHE A 5 -10.30 -2.23 2.66
C PHE A 5 -10.42 -1.58 1.29
N ILE A 6 -10.03 -2.34 0.27
CA ILE A 6 -10.25 -2.00 -1.13
C ILE A 6 -10.90 -3.18 -1.86
N ALA A 7 -11.80 -2.85 -2.78
CA ALA A 7 -12.46 -3.80 -3.67
C ALA A 7 -12.53 -3.21 -5.07
N PHE A 8 -11.51 -3.49 -5.87
CA PHE A 8 -11.46 -3.15 -7.29
C PHE A 8 -11.86 -4.36 -8.14
N PRO A 9 -12.27 -4.17 -9.38
CA PRO A 9 -12.48 -5.29 -10.30
C PRO A 9 -11.24 -6.19 -10.38
N GLY A 10 -11.38 -7.44 -9.93
CA GLY A 10 -10.30 -8.43 -9.93
C GLY A 10 -9.24 -8.27 -8.84
N LYS A 11 -9.42 -7.35 -7.89
CA LYS A 11 -8.46 -7.14 -6.80
C LYS A 11 -9.17 -6.70 -5.51
N THR A 12 -9.03 -7.51 -4.47
CA THR A 12 -9.51 -7.18 -3.11
C THR A 12 -8.37 -7.26 -2.13
N GLY A 13 -8.27 -6.30 -1.23
CA GLY A 13 -7.14 -6.27 -0.32
C GLY A 13 -7.28 -5.26 0.81
N ILE A 14 -6.18 -5.09 1.53
CA ILE A 14 -6.02 -4.07 2.56
C ILE A 14 -4.91 -3.13 2.12
N ILE A 15 -5.25 -1.86 1.94
CA ILE A 15 -4.28 -0.79 1.71
C ILE A 15 -3.96 -0.12 3.05
N PHE A 16 -2.68 0.13 3.31
CA PHE A 16 -2.25 0.68 4.59
C PHE A 16 -0.98 1.53 4.48
N SER A 17 -0.79 2.39 5.46
CA SER A 17 0.39 3.24 5.61
C SER A 17 1.39 2.57 6.55
N SER A 18 2.66 2.45 6.14
CA SER A 18 3.71 1.83 6.93
C SER A 18 5.08 2.46 6.64
N ASN A 19 5.96 2.42 7.63
CA ASN A 19 7.37 2.81 7.52
C ASN A 19 8.31 1.62 7.27
N ARG A 20 7.76 0.46 6.87
CA ARG A 20 8.57 -0.71 6.52
C ARG A 20 9.48 -0.40 5.32
N PRO A 21 10.69 -0.99 5.27
CA PRO A 21 11.66 -0.67 4.22
C PRO A 21 11.26 -1.19 2.82
N SER A 22 10.48 -2.27 2.76
CA SER A 22 10.02 -2.84 1.48
C SER A 22 8.80 -3.75 1.65
N GLY A 23 8.18 -4.18 0.56
CA GLY A 23 7.12 -5.19 0.57
C GLY A 23 7.57 -6.56 1.09
N THR A 24 8.85 -6.89 0.92
CA THR A 24 9.43 -8.18 1.31
C THR A 24 10.12 -8.18 2.67
N ALA A 25 10.17 -7.03 3.37
CA ALA A 25 10.81 -6.94 4.69
C ALA A 25 10.11 -7.82 5.72
N LYS A 26 10.91 -8.61 6.46
CA LYS A 26 10.47 -9.49 7.55
C LYS A 26 10.66 -8.81 8.90
N ALA A 27 9.95 -9.27 9.93
CA ALA A 27 10.02 -8.70 11.29
C ALA A 27 11.43 -8.81 11.94
N GLY A 28 12.24 -9.79 11.52
CA GLY A 28 13.61 -9.99 11.99
C GLY A 28 14.69 -9.30 11.16
N ASP A 29 14.30 -8.58 10.11
CA ASP A 29 15.28 -7.88 9.29
C ASP A 29 15.91 -6.72 10.07
N THR A 30 17.24 -6.65 10.02
CA THR A 30 18.02 -5.55 10.60
C THR A 30 17.96 -4.28 9.77
N ALA A 31 17.23 -4.27 8.65
CA ALA A 31 17.00 -3.09 7.85
C ALA A 31 16.28 -2.02 8.67
N ILE A 32 16.92 -0.88 8.83
CA ILE A 32 16.37 0.26 9.56
C ILE A 32 15.08 0.68 8.86
N SER A 33 13.97 0.71 9.60
CA SER A 33 12.73 1.29 9.10
C SER A 33 12.98 2.76 8.72
N TYR A 34 12.53 3.13 7.54
CA TYR A 34 12.60 4.55 7.18
C TYR A 34 11.74 5.36 8.14
N ASN A 35 12.21 6.53 8.53
CA ASN A 35 11.41 7.47 9.30
C ASN A 35 10.36 8.18 8.40
N ARG A 36 9.73 7.40 7.53
CA ARG A 36 8.74 7.83 6.53
C ARG A 36 7.71 6.76 6.31
N TYR A 37 6.49 7.20 6.10
CA TYR A 37 5.39 6.32 5.77
C TYR A 37 5.18 6.28 4.26
N ASN A 38 5.05 5.08 3.73
CA ASN A 38 4.64 4.79 2.36
C ASN A 38 3.35 3.97 2.36
N ILE A 39 2.71 3.88 1.22
CA ILE A 39 1.49 3.09 1.02
C ILE A 39 1.87 1.70 0.55
N PHE A 40 1.26 0.71 1.20
CA PHE A 40 1.40 -0.71 0.92
C PHE A 40 0.04 -1.36 0.72
N LEU A 41 0.04 -2.48 0.03
CA LEU A 41 -1.12 -3.32 -0.22
C LEU A 41 -0.83 -4.75 0.25
N ILE A 42 -1.80 -5.35 0.96
CA ILE A 42 -1.91 -6.79 1.12
C ILE A 42 -3.02 -7.24 0.16
N ASP A 43 -2.65 -7.95 -0.90
CA ASP A 43 -3.59 -8.46 -1.88
C ASP A 43 -4.17 -9.81 -1.43
N ASN A 44 -5.41 -10.09 -1.82
CA ASN A 44 -6.11 -11.36 -1.56
C ASN A 44 -6.00 -11.85 -0.11
N TRP A 45 -6.11 -10.91 0.85
CA TRP A 45 -5.82 -11.15 2.26
C TRP A 45 -6.64 -12.31 2.88
N ASN A 46 -7.82 -12.62 2.34
CA ASN A 46 -8.74 -13.64 2.82
C ASN A 46 -8.75 -14.93 1.98
N GLN A 47 -8.03 -14.97 0.85
CA GLN A 47 -8.09 -16.07 -0.12
C GLN A 47 -6.80 -16.89 -0.21
N SER A 48 -5.71 -16.40 0.35
CA SER A 48 -4.41 -17.04 0.29
C SER A 48 -3.82 -17.20 1.69
N GLU A 49 -3.28 -18.37 2.00
CA GLU A 49 -2.49 -18.59 3.22
C GLU A 49 -1.23 -17.72 3.19
N PHE A 50 -0.64 -17.57 2.02
CA PHE A 50 0.52 -16.73 1.84
C PHE A 50 0.12 -15.28 1.49
N LYS A 51 0.49 -14.32 2.35
CA LYS A 51 0.18 -12.90 2.17
C LYS A 51 1.33 -12.19 1.45
N GLN A 52 1.03 -11.67 0.26
CA GLN A 52 1.97 -10.81 -0.45
C GLN A 52 1.73 -9.35 -0.07
N ILE A 53 2.81 -8.63 0.26
CA ILE A 53 2.77 -7.20 0.53
C ILE A 53 3.51 -6.48 -0.58
N SER A 54 2.82 -5.58 -1.26
CA SER A 54 3.36 -4.75 -2.34
C SER A 54 3.48 -3.31 -1.90
N GLN A 55 4.57 -2.65 -2.27
CA GLN A 55 4.76 -1.22 -2.02
C GLN A 55 4.17 -0.42 -3.18
N LEU A 56 3.24 0.49 -2.89
CA LEU A 56 2.51 1.28 -3.88
C LEU A 56 3.02 2.71 -4.04
N SER A 57 3.67 3.25 -3.02
CA SER A 57 4.34 4.55 -3.09
C SER A 57 5.79 4.45 -2.66
N ASN A 58 6.65 5.29 -3.22
CA ASN A 58 8.05 5.37 -2.84
C ASN A 58 8.44 6.85 -2.77
N LEU A 59 7.99 7.50 -1.70
CA LEU A 59 8.26 8.91 -1.46
C LEU A 59 9.73 9.12 -1.08
N GLN A 60 10.36 10.12 -1.65
CA GLN A 60 11.70 10.52 -1.26
C GLN A 60 11.68 11.40 0.00
N PHE A 61 10.63 12.18 0.17
CA PHE A 61 10.42 13.09 1.28
C PHE A 61 9.00 12.95 1.82
N GLY A 62 8.77 13.40 3.06
CA GLY A 62 7.45 13.41 3.65
C GLY A 62 6.87 12.01 3.94
N ASN A 63 5.56 11.95 4.09
CA ASN A 63 4.81 10.78 4.47
C ASN A 63 3.58 10.58 3.60
N ALA A 64 3.20 9.33 3.37
CA ALA A 64 1.94 8.95 2.77
C ALA A 64 1.01 8.37 3.84
N ARG A 65 -0.18 8.96 4.01
CA ARG A 65 -1.13 8.61 5.07
C ARG A 65 -2.57 8.56 4.56
N PHE A 66 -3.46 8.00 5.36
CA PHE A 66 -4.90 7.92 5.10
C PHE A 66 -5.25 7.27 3.74
N PRO A 67 -4.68 6.08 3.42
CA PRO A 67 -5.04 5.42 2.18
C PRO A 67 -6.49 4.95 2.22
N SER A 68 -7.20 5.10 1.11
CA SER A 68 -8.57 4.63 0.94
C SER A 68 -8.91 4.39 -0.51
N GLN A 69 -9.92 3.58 -0.79
CA GLN A 69 -10.48 3.48 -2.12
C GLN A 69 -11.16 4.81 -2.49
N TYR A 70 -10.90 5.32 -3.67
CA TYR A 70 -11.45 6.59 -4.15
C TYR A 70 -12.64 6.40 -5.08
N ASN A 71 -12.49 5.53 -6.05
CA ASN A 71 -13.54 5.09 -6.96
C ASN A 71 -13.30 3.62 -7.36
N THR A 72 -13.90 3.16 -8.45
CA THR A 72 -13.76 1.77 -8.93
C THR A 72 -12.38 1.43 -9.50
N THR A 73 -11.53 2.42 -9.77
CA THR A 73 -10.22 2.23 -10.44
C THR A 73 -9.06 2.88 -9.71
N HIS A 74 -9.33 3.81 -8.79
CA HIS A 74 -8.30 4.57 -8.10
C HIS A 74 -8.41 4.45 -6.59
N PHE A 75 -7.26 4.40 -5.92
CA PHE A 75 -7.12 4.68 -4.50
C PHE A 75 -6.60 6.10 -4.29
N THR A 76 -6.71 6.61 -3.09
CA THR A 76 -6.20 7.93 -2.70
C THR A 76 -5.44 7.84 -1.38
N PHE A 77 -4.56 8.79 -1.16
CA PHE A 77 -3.83 8.99 0.09
C PHE A 77 -3.44 10.46 0.22
N VAL A 78 -3.03 10.88 1.39
CA VAL A 78 -2.46 12.21 1.63
C VAL A 78 -0.95 12.09 1.64
N SER A 79 -0.26 12.96 0.90
CA SER A 79 1.19 13.09 0.95
C SER A 79 1.59 14.53 1.24
N ASP A 80 2.57 14.70 2.11
CA ASP A 80 3.22 15.97 2.42
C ASP A 80 4.63 16.08 1.79
N GLU A 81 4.88 15.34 0.71
CA GLU A 81 6.16 15.29 0.01
C GLU A 81 6.66 16.67 -0.43
N ASN A 82 5.75 17.58 -0.75
CA ASN A 82 6.06 18.97 -1.12
C ASN A 82 6.00 19.94 0.08
N GLY A 83 5.91 19.45 1.31
CA GLY A 83 5.78 20.22 2.55
C GLY A 83 4.35 20.56 2.95
N ILE A 84 3.36 20.32 2.09
CA ILE A 84 1.94 20.54 2.37
C ILE A 84 1.16 19.26 2.12
N GLY A 85 0.37 18.81 3.10
CA GLY A 85 -0.48 17.63 2.96
C GLY A 85 -1.52 17.82 1.85
N ASN A 86 -1.26 17.19 0.70
CA ASN A 86 -2.13 17.17 -0.47
C ASN A 86 -2.68 15.77 -0.71
N ARG A 87 -3.83 15.70 -1.39
CA ARG A 87 -4.38 14.43 -1.84
C ARG A 87 -3.71 13.99 -3.13
N TYR A 88 -3.28 12.75 -3.12
CA TYR A 88 -2.78 12.02 -4.28
C TYR A 88 -3.77 10.92 -4.62
N ALA A 89 -3.87 10.61 -5.90
CA ALA A 89 -4.54 9.42 -6.39
C ALA A 89 -3.52 8.45 -6.97
N GLY A 90 -3.87 7.18 -6.99
CA GLY A 90 -3.07 6.15 -7.64
C GLY A 90 -3.95 5.09 -8.28
N PHE A 91 -3.46 4.48 -9.33
CA PHE A 91 -4.07 3.30 -9.93
C PHE A 91 -3.04 2.17 -10.00
N PHE A 92 -3.53 0.95 -9.87
CA PHE A 92 -2.68 -0.22 -9.87
C PHE A 92 -2.13 -0.53 -11.24
N LYS A 93 -0.89 -0.96 -11.25
CA LYS A 93 -0.21 -1.59 -12.37
C LYS A 93 0.27 -2.95 -11.87
N SER A 94 -0.34 -4.02 -12.35
CA SER A 94 0.04 -5.38 -11.99
C SER A 94 0.75 -6.03 -13.17
N GLU A 95 1.92 -6.58 -12.92
CA GLU A 95 2.71 -7.33 -13.90
C GLU A 95 2.94 -8.74 -13.36
N ARG A 96 2.80 -9.76 -14.21
CA ARG A 96 3.10 -11.12 -13.82
C ARG A 96 4.60 -11.27 -13.59
N ALA A 97 5.00 -11.62 -12.37
CA ALA A 97 6.41 -11.73 -11.98
C ALA A 97 6.97 -13.14 -12.10
N GLY A 98 6.11 -14.16 -12.26
CA GLY A 98 6.52 -15.55 -12.37
C GLY A 98 5.78 -16.48 -11.42
N LEU A 99 6.41 -17.60 -11.10
CA LEU A 99 5.94 -18.59 -10.13
C LEU A 99 6.94 -18.69 -9.00
N ASP A 100 6.46 -18.58 -7.77
CA ASP A 100 7.23 -18.93 -6.60
C ASP A 100 6.92 -20.36 -6.18
N THR A 101 7.94 -21.01 -5.64
CA THR A 101 7.83 -22.33 -5.04
C THR A 101 7.57 -22.17 -3.55
N LEU A 102 6.53 -22.81 -3.05
CA LEU A 102 6.23 -22.92 -1.62
C LEU A 102 6.52 -24.33 -1.16
N VAL A 103 7.33 -24.48 -0.11
CA VAL A 103 7.65 -25.76 0.51
C VAL A 103 7.00 -25.77 1.89
N PHE A 104 6.18 -26.77 2.15
CA PHE A 104 5.45 -26.95 3.41
C PHE A 104 6.14 -28.00 4.26
N ILE A 105 6.45 -27.67 5.52
CA ILE A 105 7.09 -28.54 6.49
C ILE A 105 6.46 -28.28 7.86
N GLY A 106 5.60 -29.19 8.34
CA GLY A 106 4.81 -28.96 9.54
C GLY A 106 3.90 -27.75 9.37
N ASP A 107 4.00 -26.79 10.30
CA ASP A 107 3.25 -25.54 10.25
C ASP A 107 4.02 -24.41 9.54
N GLU A 108 5.22 -24.70 9.02
CA GLU A 108 6.03 -23.71 8.33
C GLU A 108 5.85 -23.76 6.81
N ILE A 109 5.84 -22.57 6.21
CA ILE A 109 5.79 -22.37 4.76
C ILE A 109 7.01 -21.58 4.33
N LEU A 110 7.91 -22.24 3.60
CA LEU A 110 9.10 -21.63 3.04
C LEU A 110 8.83 -21.19 1.59
N ARG A 111 9.17 -19.94 1.27
CA ARG A 111 9.03 -19.40 -0.09
C ARG A 111 10.39 -19.33 -0.78
N ASN A 112 10.52 -19.99 -1.94
CA ASN A 112 11.75 -20.09 -2.72
C ASN A 112 12.96 -20.46 -1.83
N PRO A 113 12.85 -21.48 -0.94
CA PRO A 113 13.91 -21.76 0.00
C PRO A 113 15.15 -22.31 -0.71
N ARG A 114 16.29 -22.02 -0.14
CA ARG A 114 17.52 -22.73 -0.46
C ARG A 114 17.51 -24.10 0.21
N LEU A 115 18.22 -25.07 -0.36
CA LEU A 115 18.28 -26.43 0.20
C LEU A 115 18.70 -26.43 1.69
N LYS A 116 19.65 -25.59 2.08
CA LYS A 116 20.06 -25.45 3.48
C LYS A 116 18.95 -24.97 4.43
N GLU A 117 18.06 -24.13 3.95
CA GLU A 117 16.91 -23.66 4.74
C GLU A 117 15.90 -24.79 4.92
N VAL A 118 15.66 -25.56 3.87
CA VAL A 118 14.80 -26.75 3.93
C VAL A 118 15.37 -27.76 4.91
N ASP A 119 16.67 -28.10 4.81
CA ASP A 119 17.34 -29.04 5.69
C ASP A 119 17.29 -28.59 7.17
N SER A 120 17.46 -27.29 7.42
CA SER A 120 17.37 -26.72 8.77
C SER A 120 16.00 -26.93 9.40
N VAL A 121 14.94 -26.61 8.64
CA VAL A 121 13.56 -26.72 9.11
C VAL A 121 13.17 -28.20 9.25
N LEU A 122 13.55 -29.07 8.33
CA LEU A 122 13.33 -30.51 8.45
C LEU A 122 13.98 -31.08 9.75
N SER A 123 15.22 -30.68 10.06
CA SER A 123 15.91 -31.08 11.29
C SER A 123 15.18 -30.55 12.53
N GLU A 124 14.69 -29.32 12.52
CA GLU A 124 13.94 -28.72 13.63
C GLU A 124 12.62 -29.49 13.90
N TRP A 125 11.93 -29.87 12.84
CA TRP A 125 10.69 -30.64 12.92
C TRP A 125 10.91 -32.15 13.06
N GLY A 126 12.16 -32.66 13.05
CA GLY A 126 12.47 -34.07 13.11
C GLY A 126 11.93 -34.88 11.92
N LYS A 127 11.77 -34.23 10.76
CA LYS A 127 11.28 -34.83 9.52
C LYS A 127 12.41 -35.15 8.56
N THR A 128 12.21 -36.14 7.72
CA THR A 128 13.15 -36.55 6.68
C THR A 128 12.79 -36.05 5.29
N ASP A 129 11.54 -35.59 5.09
CA ASP A 129 11.04 -35.12 3.82
C ASP A 129 10.01 -33.97 4.02
N VAL A 130 9.80 -33.20 2.97
CA VAL A 130 8.82 -32.11 2.96
C VAL A 130 7.40 -32.65 2.85
N ASP A 131 6.43 -31.98 3.47
CA ASP A 131 5.04 -32.44 3.45
C ASP A 131 4.40 -32.23 2.06
N SER A 132 4.67 -31.09 1.44
CA SER A 132 4.23 -30.82 0.08
C SER A 132 5.01 -29.66 -0.55
N VAL A 133 4.92 -29.57 -1.88
CA VAL A 133 5.47 -28.46 -2.65
C VAL A 133 4.35 -27.88 -3.50
N GLY A 134 4.12 -26.58 -3.37
CA GLY A 134 3.14 -25.83 -4.15
C GLY A 134 3.80 -24.75 -5.00
N PHE A 135 3.07 -24.31 -6.03
CA PHE A 135 3.50 -23.19 -6.86
C PHE A 135 2.49 -22.05 -6.73
N PHE A 136 3.00 -20.85 -6.50
CA PHE A 136 2.21 -19.65 -6.33
C PHE A 136 2.54 -18.65 -7.44
N SER A 137 1.51 -18.21 -8.18
CA SER A 137 1.68 -17.17 -9.20
C SER A 137 1.88 -15.82 -8.52
N VAL A 138 3.04 -15.22 -8.74
CA VAL A 138 3.38 -13.90 -8.19
C VAL A 138 3.05 -12.83 -9.21
N THR A 139 2.34 -11.81 -8.75
CA THR A 139 2.17 -10.55 -9.45
C THR A 139 2.93 -9.46 -8.73
N ASN A 140 3.76 -8.72 -9.43
CA ASN A 140 4.32 -7.49 -8.92
C ASN A 140 3.29 -6.38 -9.08
N ASP A 141 2.69 -6.01 -7.96
CA ASP A 141 1.82 -4.85 -7.91
C ASP A 141 2.65 -3.60 -7.66
N SER A 142 2.47 -2.63 -8.50
CA SER A 142 2.97 -1.28 -8.35
C SER A 142 1.81 -0.31 -8.56
N ALA A 143 2.03 0.96 -8.32
CA ALA A 143 1.04 1.95 -8.63
C ALA A 143 1.69 3.18 -9.28
N TYR A 144 0.97 3.76 -10.20
CA TYR A 144 1.26 5.09 -10.67
C TYR A 144 0.49 6.08 -9.80
N THR A 145 1.19 6.98 -9.12
CA THR A 145 0.61 7.96 -8.20
C THR A 145 0.83 9.37 -8.70
N PHE A 146 -0.14 10.25 -8.47
CA PHE A 146 -0.09 11.65 -8.89
C PHE A 146 -0.95 12.54 -7.98
N PRO A 147 -0.59 13.83 -7.78
CA PRO A 147 -1.38 14.75 -6.98
C PRO A 147 -2.70 15.09 -7.69
N ILE A 148 -3.79 15.20 -6.92
CA ILE A 148 -5.09 15.65 -7.38
C ILE A 148 -5.56 16.92 -6.70
N THR A 149 -4.83 17.41 -5.70
CA THR A 149 -5.05 18.70 -5.07
C THR A 149 -3.73 19.49 -4.97
N ASN A 150 -3.85 20.80 -4.86
CA ASN A 150 -2.74 21.70 -4.59
C ASN A 150 -3.21 22.74 -3.57
N TYR A 151 -3.37 22.28 -2.33
CA TYR A 151 -3.81 23.13 -1.24
C TYR A 151 -2.67 24.01 -0.72
N GLN A 152 -3.02 25.17 -0.15
CA GLN A 152 -2.09 26.07 0.52
C GLN A 152 -1.91 25.72 2.01
N SER A 153 -2.83 24.96 2.58
CA SER A 153 -2.76 24.42 3.95
C SER A 153 -2.97 22.93 3.96
N SER A 154 -2.23 22.25 4.82
CA SER A 154 -2.20 20.79 4.87
C SER A 154 -3.57 20.19 5.18
N LEU A 155 -3.90 19.17 4.42
CA LEU A 155 -4.97 18.24 4.72
C LEU A 155 -4.59 17.40 5.95
N LEU A 156 -5.36 17.48 7.01
CA LEU A 156 -5.07 16.80 8.27
C LEU A 156 -5.62 15.38 8.30
N GLU A 157 -6.81 15.19 7.75
CA GLU A 157 -7.49 13.90 7.67
C GLU A 157 -8.41 13.87 6.46
N THR A 158 -8.59 12.69 5.89
CA THR A 158 -9.53 12.45 4.80
C THR A 158 -10.15 11.08 4.91
N ARG A 159 -11.42 10.99 4.49
CA ARG A 159 -12.16 9.72 4.36
C ARG A 159 -12.98 9.75 3.08
N THR A 160 -13.03 8.63 2.41
CA THR A 160 -13.88 8.45 1.23
C THR A 160 -15.13 7.67 1.63
N ALA A 161 -16.29 8.16 1.23
CA ALA A 161 -17.56 7.50 1.50
C ALA A 161 -17.96 6.60 0.32
N GLY A 162 -17.36 5.41 0.26
CA GLY A 162 -17.74 4.30 -0.63
C GLY A 162 -18.39 4.69 -1.97
N ASP A 163 -19.59 4.18 -2.19
CA ASP A 163 -20.32 4.32 -3.45
C ASP A 163 -20.88 5.73 -3.74
N ASN A 164 -20.79 6.63 -2.78
CA ASN A 164 -21.45 7.93 -2.88
C ASN A 164 -20.61 9.00 -3.59
N SER A 165 -19.44 8.65 -4.11
CA SER A 165 -18.51 9.60 -4.75
C SER A 165 -18.24 10.84 -3.89
N LEU A 166 -18.25 10.67 -2.57
CA LEU A 166 -18.07 11.73 -1.59
C LEU A 166 -16.78 11.54 -0.82
N VAL A 167 -16.18 12.66 -0.47
CA VAL A 167 -14.97 12.70 0.35
C VAL A 167 -15.18 13.71 1.46
N SER A 168 -14.81 13.36 2.67
CA SER A 168 -14.66 14.30 3.77
C SER A 168 -13.20 14.69 3.93
N GLU A 169 -12.95 15.94 4.23
CA GLU A 169 -11.62 16.50 4.45
C GLU A 169 -11.61 17.39 5.67
N VAL A 170 -10.56 17.26 6.47
CA VAL A 170 -10.29 18.18 7.58
C VAL A 170 -9.05 18.99 7.24
N THR A 171 -9.18 20.29 7.20
CA THR A 171 -8.06 21.22 7.03
C THR A 171 -7.97 22.18 8.21
N ARG A 172 -6.80 22.78 8.40
CA ARG A 172 -6.60 23.82 9.40
C ARG A 172 -6.45 25.17 8.72
N GLN A 173 -7.21 26.17 9.17
CA GLN A 173 -7.09 27.55 8.73
C GLN A 173 -6.99 28.45 9.96
N GLY A 174 -5.80 28.95 10.25
CA GLY A 174 -5.50 29.65 11.49
C GLY A 174 -5.70 28.71 12.70
N ASP A 175 -6.50 29.13 13.66
CA ASP A 175 -6.79 28.37 14.89
C ASP A 175 -7.94 27.38 14.75
N TYR A 176 -8.62 27.36 13.63
CA TYR A 176 -9.81 26.54 13.42
C TYR A 176 -9.53 25.34 12.52
N LYS A 177 -10.26 24.24 12.81
CA LYS A 177 -10.34 23.06 11.93
C LYS A 177 -11.69 23.12 11.20
N TYR A 178 -11.62 22.94 9.89
CA TYR A 178 -12.80 22.91 9.04
C TYR A 178 -13.00 21.52 8.47
N LEU A 179 -14.23 21.03 8.52
CA LEU A 179 -14.65 19.79 7.87
C LEU A 179 -15.38 20.12 6.58
N TYR A 180 -14.85 19.66 5.49
CA TYR A 180 -15.45 19.79 4.17
C TYR A 180 -16.02 18.45 3.70
N ARG A 181 -17.10 18.53 2.94
CA ARG A 181 -17.67 17.43 2.19
C ARG A 181 -17.61 17.77 0.70
N LEU A 182 -16.87 17.01 -0.04
CA LEU A 182 -16.61 17.23 -1.48
C LEU A 182 -17.12 16.06 -2.30
N ARG A 183 -17.47 16.29 -3.53
CA ARG A 183 -17.67 15.23 -4.52
C ARG A 183 -16.35 14.88 -5.19
N ILE A 184 -16.17 13.60 -5.51
CA ILE A 184 -15.04 13.15 -6.32
C ILE A 184 -15.19 13.76 -7.72
N ASP A 185 -14.14 14.47 -8.15
CA ASP A 185 -14.08 15.02 -9.51
C ASP A 185 -13.30 14.07 -10.41
N GLU A 186 -14.03 13.29 -11.21
CA GLU A 186 -13.46 12.37 -12.20
C GLU A 186 -12.60 13.09 -13.26
N ASN A 187 -12.85 14.38 -13.53
CA ASN A 187 -12.05 15.14 -14.48
C ASN A 187 -10.64 15.39 -13.95
N THR A 188 -10.50 15.59 -12.65
CA THR A 188 -9.19 15.74 -12.01
C THR A 188 -8.33 14.48 -12.18
N LEU A 189 -8.95 13.30 -12.09
CA LEU A 189 -8.28 12.03 -12.31
C LEU A 189 -7.82 11.84 -13.76
N ARG A 190 -8.62 12.31 -14.73
CA ARG A 190 -8.31 12.17 -16.17
C ARG A 190 -7.24 13.15 -16.64
N ARG A 191 -7.29 14.38 -16.17
CA ARG A 191 -6.42 15.46 -16.66
C ARG A 191 -5.00 15.37 -16.13
N ARG A 192 -4.80 14.81 -14.93
CA ARG A 192 -3.47 14.70 -14.27
C ARG A 192 -2.66 16.00 -14.27
N ASN A 193 -3.34 17.15 -14.29
CA ASN A 193 -2.75 18.47 -14.52
C ASN A 193 -2.45 19.22 -13.22
N VAL A 194 -2.70 18.58 -12.08
CA VAL A 194 -2.37 19.18 -10.80
C VAL A 194 -0.89 18.96 -10.53
N THR A 195 -0.15 20.03 -10.40
CA THR A 195 1.24 19.99 -9.94
C THR A 195 1.27 20.49 -8.52
N ALA A 196 1.58 19.63 -7.58
CA ALA A 196 1.82 20.04 -6.21
C ALA A 196 3.08 20.91 -6.18
N LYS A 197 2.92 22.20 -5.86
CA LYS A 197 4.04 23.12 -5.80
C LYS A 197 4.81 22.89 -4.52
N PRO A 198 6.15 22.83 -4.55
CA PRO A 198 6.94 22.81 -3.34
C PRO A 198 6.71 24.07 -2.52
N THR A 199 6.83 23.96 -1.22
CA THR A 199 6.85 25.12 -0.32
C THR A 199 8.20 25.81 -0.40
N ASP A 200 8.20 27.11 -0.13
CA ASP A 200 9.45 27.93 -0.07
C ASP A 200 10.24 27.72 1.25
N TYR A 201 10.00 26.61 1.96
CA TYR A 201 10.69 26.26 3.21
C TYR A 201 11.73 25.17 3.00
#